data_d660fd85ccf1637b7ffc8c46749865db
#
_entry.id   d660fd85ccf1637b7ffc8c46749865db
#
_cell.length_a   1.000
_cell.length_b   1.000
_cell.length_c   1.000
_cell.angle_alpha   90.00
_cell.angle_beta   90.00
_cell.angle_gamma   90.00
#
_symmetry.space_group_name_H-M   'P 1'
#
loop_
_entity.id
_entity.type
_entity.pdbx_description
1 polymer ?
#
loop_
_entity_poly.entity_id
_entity_poly.type
_entity_poly.pdbx_seq_one_letter_code
_entity_poly.pdbx_strand_id
1 'polypeptide(L)'
;MNFIDEFRDKESILALKKLIEQELKNPINIMEICGGHTHSIMKYALPSILPKEINFIHGPGCPVCVMPRVRIDTAIKLASMKDTIFCTLGDLLRVPGSEISLLDLRARGADIRALYSPLEVLEIAKQNLNKNIIFFAIGFETTTPMSALLLQKVIEEKINNVFFHINHITVPAPVEAIMNDENVKINAFLGPSHVSVITGYGIYEPLAAKFKTPIAVSGFEPVDILESVLNIIKQSNEGTFKVYNQYKRAVSKEGNVKAQNLVKKYFSVCDFEFRGLGLIKDGGLELKEEFSAYDASKKFDCAVQSKNESKACICGQILRGLAKPYDCKVFGKACTPRSPIGSCMVSGEGACAAYYKYSKVNA
;
A
#
# COMPACT_ATOMS: atom_id res chain seq x y z
N MET A 1 -20.09 -19.16 -12.78
CA MET A 1 -20.08 -18.13 -11.72
C MET A 1 -19.23 -16.97 -12.21
N ASN A 2 -19.82 -15.82 -12.34
CA ASN A 2 -19.10 -14.60 -12.70
C ASN A 2 -18.84 -13.83 -11.39
N PHE A 3 -17.71 -14.11 -10.72
CA PHE A 3 -17.34 -13.58 -9.40
C PHE A 3 -17.23 -12.04 -9.30
N ILE A 4 -17.77 -11.31 -10.26
CA ILE A 4 -17.77 -9.86 -10.32
C ILE A 4 -19.20 -9.31 -10.27
N ASP A 5 -20.08 -9.75 -11.17
CA ASP A 5 -21.42 -9.19 -11.33
C ASP A 5 -22.32 -9.46 -10.11
N GLU A 6 -22.17 -10.64 -9.49
CA GLU A 6 -22.88 -11.02 -8.26
C GLU A 6 -22.58 -10.06 -7.08
N PHE A 7 -21.35 -9.50 -7.03
CA PHE A 7 -20.93 -8.56 -5.98
C PHE A 7 -21.21 -7.08 -6.33
N ARG A 8 -21.83 -6.82 -7.50
CA ARG A 8 -22.29 -5.50 -7.97
C ARG A 8 -23.80 -5.43 -8.09
N ASP A 9 -24.50 -6.49 -7.69
CA ASP A 9 -25.94 -6.58 -7.78
C ASP A 9 -26.64 -5.48 -6.97
N LYS A 10 -27.53 -4.72 -7.65
CA LYS A 10 -28.21 -3.56 -7.08
C LYS A 10 -29.16 -3.95 -5.95
N GLU A 11 -29.85 -5.07 -6.06
CA GLU A 11 -30.81 -5.51 -5.03
C GLU A 11 -30.09 -5.90 -3.75
N SER A 12 -28.98 -6.62 -3.86
CA SER A 12 -28.10 -6.97 -2.74
C SER A 12 -27.51 -5.73 -2.07
N ILE A 13 -27.07 -4.73 -2.84
CA ILE A 13 -26.56 -3.46 -2.32
C ILE A 13 -27.64 -2.72 -1.53
N LEU A 14 -28.87 -2.64 -2.05
CA LEU A 14 -29.97 -1.95 -1.38
C LEU A 14 -30.44 -2.69 -0.12
N ALA A 15 -30.45 -4.03 -0.15
CA ALA A 15 -30.75 -4.85 1.01
C ALA A 15 -29.73 -4.65 2.13
N LEU A 16 -28.44 -4.69 1.80
CA LEU A 16 -27.36 -4.47 2.76
C LEU A 16 -27.39 -3.02 3.33
N LYS A 17 -27.64 -2.02 2.48
CA LYS A 17 -27.84 -0.65 2.93
C LYS A 17 -28.93 -0.58 3.98
N LYS A 18 -30.12 -1.16 3.74
CA LYS A 18 -31.22 -1.16 4.69
C LYS A 18 -30.87 -1.83 6.00
N LEU A 19 -30.13 -2.96 5.96
CA LEU A 19 -29.68 -3.64 7.17
C LEU A 19 -28.67 -2.79 7.94
N ILE A 20 -27.76 -2.11 7.26
CA ILE A 20 -26.79 -1.18 7.86
C ILE A 20 -27.54 -0.03 8.56
N GLU A 21 -28.53 0.57 7.91
CA GLU A 21 -29.36 1.64 8.49
C GLU A 21 -30.11 1.19 9.75
N GLN A 22 -30.58 -0.05 9.78
CA GLN A 22 -31.28 -0.63 10.95
C GLN A 22 -30.34 -0.97 12.12
N GLU A 23 -29.14 -1.45 11.82
CA GLU A 23 -28.18 -1.89 12.83
C GLU A 23 -27.33 -0.74 13.39
N LEU A 24 -27.18 0.36 12.65
CA LEU A 24 -26.32 1.46 13.06
C LEU A 24 -26.90 2.23 14.24
N LYS A 25 -26.30 2.07 15.43
CA LYS A 25 -26.74 2.72 16.68
C LYS A 25 -25.91 3.98 17.00
N ASN A 26 -24.65 3.99 16.63
CA ASN A 26 -23.71 5.07 16.95
C ASN A 26 -22.85 5.42 15.75
N PRO A 27 -22.33 6.66 15.67
CA PRO A 27 -21.34 7.02 14.66
C PRO A 27 -20.12 6.10 14.72
N ILE A 28 -19.58 5.71 13.56
CA ILE A 28 -18.46 4.80 13.47
C ILE A 28 -17.42 5.29 12.47
N ASN A 29 -16.16 5.28 12.89
CA ASN A 29 -14.99 5.57 12.07
C ASN A 29 -14.35 4.25 11.63
N ILE A 30 -14.40 3.94 10.35
CA ILE A 30 -13.85 2.71 9.75
C ILE A 30 -12.63 3.10 8.92
N MET A 31 -11.43 2.69 9.34
CA MET A 31 -10.23 2.89 8.56
C MET A 31 -10.02 1.74 7.58
N GLU A 32 -9.92 2.05 6.31
CA GLU A 32 -9.45 1.09 5.32
C GLU A 32 -7.92 1.16 5.20
N ILE A 33 -7.29 -0.01 5.18
CA ILE A 33 -5.84 -0.17 5.12
C ILE A 33 -5.38 -0.86 3.83
N CYS A 34 -6.11 -0.55 2.74
CA CYS A 34 -5.79 -0.99 1.38
C CYS A 34 -6.25 0.06 0.37
N GLY A 35 -5.33 0.54 -0.46
CA GLY A 35 -5.68 1.52 -1.50
C GLY A 35 -6.73 1.04 -2.49
N GLY A 36 -6.86 -0.29 -2.68
CA GLY A 36 -7.96 -0.88 -3.45
C GLY A 36 -9.34 -0.60 -2.86
N HIS A 37 -9.47 -0.60 -1.53
CA HIS A 37 -10.72 -0.20 -0.86
C HIS A 37 -11.01 1.29 -1.03
N THR A 38 -10.00 2.17 -0.84
CA THR A 38 -10.14 3.60 -1.11
C THR A 38 -10.69 3.84 -2.51
N HIS A 39 -10.06 3.19 -3.50
CA HIS A 39 -10.48 3.28 -4.90
C HIS A 39 -11.93 2.83 -5.09
N SER A 40 -12.31 1.68 -4.56
CA SER A 40 -13.67 1.11 -4.72
C SER A 40 -14.73 1.92 -3.98
N ILE A 41 -14.47 2.34 -2.74
CA ILE A 41 -15.36 3.17 -1.95
C ILE A 41 -15.70 4.46 -2.71
N MET A 42 -14.70 5.10 -3.29
CA MET A 42 -14.90 6.34 -4.05
C MET A 42 -15.52 6.07 -5.42
N LYS A 43 -15.10 5.05 -6.13
CA LYS A 43 -15.61 4.68 -7.46
C LYS A 43 -17.11 4.37 -7.45
N TYR A 44 -17.56 3.65 -6.44
CA TYR A 44 -18.96 3.26 -6.27
C TYR A 44 -19.76 4.25 -5.41
N ALA A 45 -19.15 5.36 -5.04
CA ALA A 45 -19.79 6.42 -4.25
C ALA A 45 -20.44 5.89 -2.95
N LEU A 46 -19.87 4.87 -2.30
CA LEU A 46 -20.46 4.25 -1.11
C LEU A 46 -20.78 5.26 0.01
N PRO A 47 -19.97 6.30 0.27
CA PRO A 47 -20.31 7.30 1.28
C PRO A 47 -21.60 8.10 0.98
N SER A 48 -22.04 8.15 -0.28
CA SER A 48 -23.27 8.88 -0.67
C SER A 48 -24.54 8.06 -0.46
N ILE A 49 -24.44 6.74 -0.38
CA ILE A 49 -25.58 5.84 -0.21
C ILE A 49 -25.72 5.34 1.23
N LEU A 50 -24.71 5.48 2.06
CA LEU A 50 -24.68 5.07 3.46
C LEU A 50 -25.03 6.23 4.40
N PRO A 51 -25.46 5.92 5.65
CA PRO A 51 -25.64 6.93 6.70
C PRO A 51 -24.38 7.77 6.91
N LYS A 52 -24.56 9.08 7.16
CA LYS A 52 -23.44 10.04 7.37
C LYS A 52 -22.61 9.74 8.62
N GLU A 53 -23.17 8.98 9.53
CA GLU A 53 -22.54 8.49 10.74
C GLU A 53 -21.45 7.45 10.49
N ILE A 54 -21.42 6.85 9.28
CA ILE A 54 -20.34 5.96 8.85
C ILE A 54 -19.28 6.79 8.14
N ASN A 55 -18.16 6.99 8.83
CA ASN A 55 -17.03 7.74 8.30
C ASN A 55 -15.91 6.81 7.85
N PHE A 56 -15.68 6.72 6.55
CA PHE A 56 -14.51 6.03 6.01
C PHE A 56 -13.26 6.89 6.17
N ILE A 57 -12.22 6.29 6.73
CA ILE A 57 -10.90 6.90 6.95
C ILE A 57 -9.88 6.16 6.10
N HIS A 58 -9.01 6.91 5.43
CA HIS A 58 -8.00 6.34 4.56
C HIS A 58 -6.69 6.13 5.32
N GLY A 59 -6.31 4.87 5.47
CA GLY A 59 -5.10 4.47 6.16
C GLY A 59 -3.89 4.31 5.23
N PRO A 60 -2.77 3.79 5.76
CA PRO A 60 -1.50 3.64 5.04
C PRO A 60 -1.49 2.42 4.09
N GLY A 61 -2.57 2.21 3.32
CA GLY A 61 -2.78 1.02 2.50
C GLY A 61 -2.14 1.05 1.10
N CYS A 62 -1.40 2.11 0.74
CA CYS A 62 -0.73 2.23 -0.55
C CYS A 62 0.79 2.36 -0.33
N PRO A 63 1.62 1.40 -0.83
CA PRO A 63 3.06 1.41 -0.57
C PRO A 63 3.76 2.63 -1.18
N VAL A 64 3.29 3.11 -2.33
CA VAL A 64 3.80 4.34 -2.97
C VAL A 64 3.50 5.57 -2.11
N CYS A 65 2.34 5.60 -1.47
CA CYS A 65 1.88 6.75 -0.68
C CYS A 65 2.67 6.93 0.62
N VAL A 66 3.06 5.83 1.24
CA VAL A 66 3.79 5.81 2.51
C VAL A 66 5.31 5.79 2.34
N MET A 67 5.80 5.73 1.10
CA MET A 67 7.24 5.70 0.82
C MET A 67 7.91 7.02 1.19
N PRO A 68 8.94 7.04 2.06
CA PRO A 68 9.67 8.25 2.40
C PRO A 68 10.38 8.84 1.19
N ARG A 69 10.49 10.16 1.16
CA ARG A 69 11.16 10.86 0.06
C ARG A 69 12.62 10.44 -0.10
N VAL A 70 13.31 10.19 0.99
CA VAL A 70 14.71 9.73 0.96
C VAL A 70 14.90 8.46 0.14
N ARG A 71 13.93 7.54 0.15
CA ARG A 71 13.99 6.32 -0.67
C ARG A 71 13.86 6.60 -2.17
N ILE A 72 13.07 7.62 -2.52
CA ILE A 72 12.95 8.10 -3.91
C ILE A 72 14.22 8.81 -4.35
N ASP A 73 14.79 9.67 -3.49
CA ASP A 73 16.06 10.35 -3.78
C ASP A 73 17.21 9.35 -3.92
N THR A 74 17.25 8.31 -3.08
CA THR A 74 18.20 7.19 -3.22
C THR A 74 18.02 6.48 -4.55
N ALA A 75 16.77 6.21 -4.97
CA ALA A 75 16.48 5.61 -6.27
C ALA A 75 16.95 6.48 -7.45
N ILE A 76 16.75 7.81 -7.35
CA ILE A 76 17.24 8.78 -8.34
C ILE A 76 18.77 8.74 -8.42
N LYS A 77 19.48 8.73 -7.27
CA LYS A 77 20.93 8.62 -7.23
C LYS A 77 21.43 7.32 -7.86
N LEU A 78 20.84 6.19 -7.50
CA LEU A 78 21.15 4.87 -8.07
C LEU A 78 20.90 4.84 -9.59
N ALA A 79 19.77 5.38 -10.05
CA ALA A 79 19.42 5.44 -11.47
C ALA A 79 20.30 6.40 -12.29
N SER A 80 20.98 7.35 -11.63
CA SER A 80 21.89 8.30 -12.26
C SER A 80 23.31 7.75 -12.45
N MET A 81 23.61 6.57 -11.88
CA MET A 81 24.96 5.99 -12.00
C MET A 81 25.26 5.54 -13.41
N LYS A 82 26.52 5.70 -13.82
CA LYS A 82 26.99 5.20 -15.08
C LYS A 82 26.79 3.67 -15.20
N ASP A 83 26.53 3.20 -16.41
CA ASP A 83 26.34 1.79 -16.72
C ASP A 83 25.27 1.09 -15.85
N THR A 84 24.19 1.82 -15.54
CA THR A 84 23.06 1.33 -14.73
C THR A 84 21.78 1.29 -15.57
N ILE A 85 21.03 0.20 -15.43
CA ILE A 85 19.62 0.11 -15.82
C ILE A 85 18.79 0.03 -14.54
N PHE A 86 17.92 1.00 -14.35
CA PHE A 86 17.06 1.06 -13.17
C PHE A 86 15.65 0.56 -13.51
N CYS A 87 15.21 -0.49 -12.85
CA CYS A 87 13.94 -1.16 -13.08
C CYS A 87 12.96 -0.88 -11.94
N THR A 88 11.72 -0.50 -12.26
CA THR A 88 10.71 -0.17 -11.25
C THR A 88 9.30 -0.43 -11.76
N LEU A 89 8.31 -0.39 -10.85
CA LEU A 89 6.89 -0.40 -11.21
C LEU A 89 6.46 0.99 -11.69
N GLY A 90 5.52 1.04 -12.64
CA GLY A 90 5.19 2.25 -13.39
C GLY A 90 4.79 3.48 -12.55
N ASP A 91 4.05 3.28 -11.46
CA ASP A 91 3.60 4.38 -10.60
C ASP A 91 4.76 5.13 -9.94
N LEU A 92 5.86 4.45 -9.62
CA LEU A 92 7.03 5.06 -9.00
C LEU A 92 7.74 6.09 -9.86
N LEU A 93 7.63 5.98 -11.18
CA LEU A 93 8.26 6.94 -12.10
C LEU A 93 7.86 8.40 -11.82
N ARG A 94 6.61 8.61 -11.37
CA ARG A 94 6.04 9.96 -11.16
C ARG A 94 6.11 10.44 -9.72
N VAL A 95 6.61 9.63 -8.80
CA VAL A 95 6.70 10.04 -7.39
C VAL A 95 7.77 11.13 -7.28
N PRO A 96 7.41 12.31 -6.71
CA PRO A 96 8.38 13.41 -6.60
C PRO A 96 9.46 13.10 -5.56
N GLY A 97 10.71 13.20 -5.96
CA GLY A 97 11.86 13.30 -5.08
C GLY A 97 12.02 14.72 -4.53
N SER A 98 13.22 15.04 -4.02
CA SER A 98 13.53 16.37 -3.51
C SER A 98 13.63 17.44 -4.61
N GLU A 99 14.06 17.07 -5.80
CA GLU A 99 14.25 18.00 -6.93
C GLU A 99 13.53 17.53 -8.20
N ILE A 100 13.62 16.26 -8.51
CA ILE A 100 13.06 15.65 -9.73
C ILE A 100 12.39 14.32 -9.38
N SER A 101 11.68 13.74 -10.34
CA SER A 101 11.18 12.38 -10.30
C SER A 101 12.07 11.43 -11.12
N LEU A 102 11.86 10.12 -11.00
CA LEU A 102 12.48 9.13 -11.90
C LEU A 102 12.06 9.36 -13.36
N LEU A 103 10.85 9.86 -13.60
CA LEU A 103 10.38 10.20 -14.95
C LEU A 103 11.17 11.35 -15.55
N ASP A 104 11.44 12.40 -14.76
CA ASP A 104 12.26 13.53 -15.19
C ASP A 104 13.70 13.08 -15.48
N LEU A 105 14.26 12.21 -14.64
CA LEU A 105 15.59 11.66 -14.82
C LEU A 105 15.67 10.80 -16.11
N ARG A 106 14.64 9.99 -16.36
CA ARG A 106 14.51 9.23 -17.60
C ARG A 106 14.46 10.14 -18.83
N ALA A 107 13.74 11.26 -18.76
CA ALA A 107 13.69 12.25 -19.83
C ALA A 107 15.05 12.91 -20.10
N ARG A 108 15.96 12.92 -19.11
CA ARG A 108 17.33 13.40 -19.21
C ARG A 108 18.33 12.34 -19.73
N GLY A 109 17.84 11.15 -20.10
CA GLY A 109 18.64 10.10 -20.74
C GLY A 109 19.07 8.93 -19.85
N ALA A 110 18.63 8.86 -18.58
CA ALA A 110 18.88 7.70 -17.75
C ALA A 110 18.07 6.47 -18.24
N ASP A 111 18.70 5.28 -18.21
CA ASP A 111 18.03 4.02 -18.61
C ASP A 111 17.14 3.53 -17.46
N ILE A 112 15.91 4.02 -17.44
CA ILE A 112 14.91 3.66 -16.43
C ILE A 112 13.76 2.93 -17.11
N ARG A 113 13.48 1.70 -16.67
CA ARG A 113 12.49 0.80 -17.26
C ARG A 113 11.34 0.52 -16.31
N ALA A 114 10.11 0.77 -16.77
CA ALA A 114 8.92 0.34 -16.10
C ALA A 114 8.62 -1.11 -16.44
N LEU A 115 8.42 -1.94 -15.42
CA LEU A 115 8.17 -3.37 -15.55
C LEU A 115 6.71 -3.69 -15.19
N TYR A 116 6.17 -4.72 -15.82
CA TYR A 116 4.91 -5.37 -15.44
C TYR A 116 5.14 -6.51 -14.44
N SER A 117 6.30 -7.16 -14.51
CA SER A 117 6.70 -8.24 -13.62
C SER A 117 8.15 -8.06 -13.16
N PRO A 118 8.45 -8.28 -11.86
CA PRO A 118 9.84 -8.31 -11.39
C PRO A 118 10.72 -9.30 -12.15
N LEU A 119 10.17 -10.40 -12.67
CA LEU A 119 10.93 -11.42 -13.39
C LEU A 119 11.50 -10.95 -14.73
N GLU A 120 10.98 -9.85 -15.31
CA GLU A 120 11.57 -9.23 -16.52
C GLU A 120 13.02 -8.77 -16.27
N VAL A 121 13.40 -8.52 -15.03
CA VAL A 121 14.77 -8.17 -14.62
C VAL A 121 15.78 -9.24 -15.06
N LEU A 122 15.40 -10.52 -15.05
CA LEU A 122 16.29 -11.62 -15.45
C LEU A 122 16.73 -11.49 -16.91
N GLU A 123 15.79 -11.24 -17.81
CA GLU A 123 16.09 -11.09 -19.23
C GLU A 123 16.86 -9.78 -19.51
N ILE A 124 16.51 -8.72 -18.81
CA ILE A 124 17.25 -7.46 -18.90
C ILE A 124 18.71 -7.65 -18.47
N ALA A 125 18.94 -8.40 -17.38
CA ALA A 125 20.28 -8.65 -16.88
C ALA A 125 21.13 -9.51 -17.84
N LYS A 126 20.55 -10.57 -18.41
CA LYS A 126 21.23 -11.43 -19.37
C LYS A 126 21.61 -10.70 -20.66
N GLN A 127 20.78 -9.77 -21.10
CA GLN A 127 21.02 -8.95 -22.30
C GLN A 127 22.01 -7.81 -22.07
N ASN A 128 22.34 -7.47 -20.82
CA ASN A 128 23.13 -6.29 -20.47
C ASN A 128 24.24 -6.65 -19.45
N LEU A 129 25.09 -7.60 -19.76
CA LEU A 129 26.10 -8.16 -18.86
C LEU A 129 27.08 -7.11 -18.29
N ASN A 130 27.33 -6.03 -19.03
CA ASN A 130 28.25 -4.95 -18.64
C ASN A 130 27.57 -3.82 -17.86
N LYS A 131 26.28 -3.96 -17.51
CA LYS A 131 25.52 -2.97 -16.76
C LYS A 131 25.04 -3.50 -15.43
N ASN A 132 24.94 -2.64 -14.44
CA ASN A 132 24.27 -2.94 -13.19
C ASN A 132 22.76 -2.81 -13.38
N ILE A 133 22.01 -3.84 -13.05
CA ILE A 133 20.56 -3.83 -13.10
C ILE A 133 20.05 -3.65 -11.68
N ILE A 134 19.45 -2.51 -11.39
CA ILE A 134 18.94 -2.20 -10.06
C ILE A 134 17.42 -2.26 -10.08
N PHE A 135 16.85 -3.16 -9.29
CA PHE A 135 15.40 -3.31 -9.16
C PHE A 135 14.89 -2.59 -7.90
N PHE A 136 13.98 -1.63 -8.08
CA PHE A 136 13.26 -0.99 -6.98
C PHE A 136 12.17 -1.94 -6.48
N ALA A 137 12.49 -2.74 -5.48
CA ALA A 137 11.62 -3.71 -4.86
C ALA A 137 10.71 -3.03 -3.82
N ILE A 138 9.48 -2.75 -4.19
CA ILE A 138 8.50 -2.04 -3.35
C ILE A 138 7.21 -2.84 -3.21
N GLY A 139 6.56 -2.67 -2.09
CA GLY A 139 5.20 -3.13 -1.83
C GLY A 139 5.00 -3.68 -0.44
N PHE A 140 3.75 -3.99 -0.15
CA PHE A 140 3.37 -4.76 1.02
C PHE A 140 3.60 -6.26 0.80
N GLU A 141 3.13 -7.09 1.72
CA GLU A 141 3.28 -8.55 1.68
C GLU A 141 2.73 -9.20 0.39
N THR A 142 1.86 -8.49 -0.34
CA THR A 142 1.32 -8.94 -1.63
C THR A 142 2.41 -9.12 -2.69
N THR A 143 3.37 -8.20 -2.75
CA THR A 143 4.38 -8.13 -3.82
C THR A 143 5.74 -8.67 -3.41
N THR A 144 6.01 -8.76 -2.11
CA THR A 144 7.27 -9.26 -1.57
C THR A 144 7.65 -10.66 -2.08
N PRO A 145 6.71 -11.63 -2.23
CA PRO A 145 7.04 -12.96 -2.75
C PRO A 145 7.64 -12.94 -4.15
N MET A 146 7.23 -12.00 -5.00
CA MET A 146 7.79 -11.87 -6.36
C MET A 146 9.22 -11.35 -6.36
N SER A 147 9.56 -10.45 -5.41
CA SER A 147 10.95 -10.01 -5.21
C SER A 147 11.83 -11.13 -4.65
N ALA A 148 11.28 -11.93 -3.73
CA ALA A 148 11.96 -13.12 -3.21
C ALA A 148 12.21 -14.17 -4.30
N LEU A 149 11.22 -14.39 -5.18
CA LEU A 149 11.35 -15.29 -6.33
C LEU A 149 12.40 -14.79 -7.33
N LEU A 150 12.40 -13.48 -7.62
CA LEU A 150 13.42 -12.88 -8.47
C LEU A 150 14.82 -13.12 -7.88
N LEU A 151 15.02 -12.85 -6.59
CA LEU A 151 16.31 -13.08 -5.93
C LEU A 151 16.70 -14.56 -5.98
N GLN A 152 15.75 -15.46 -5.73
CA GLN A 152 16.01 -16.91 -5.87
C GLN A 152 16.52 -17.25 -7.27
N LYS A 153 15.87 -16.73 -8.31
CA LYS A 153 16.27 -16.98 -9.71
C LYS A 153 17.63 -16.37 -10.04
N VAL A 154 17.90 -15.16 -9.56
CA VAL A 154 19.21 -14.50 -9.72
C VAL A 154 20.33 -15.38 -9.14
N ILE A 155 20.11 -15.97 -7.98
CA ILE A 155 21.08 -16.87 -7.31
C ILE A 155 21.21 -18.20 -8.06
N GLU A 156 20.09 -18.86 -8.39
CA GLU A 156 20.05 -20.15 -9.09
C GLU A 156 20.74 -20.06 -10.47
N GLU A 157 20.52 -18.98 -11.20
CA GLU A 157 21.05 -18.75 -12.53
C GLU A 157 22.43 -18.05 -12.52
N LYS A 158 22.99 -17.80 -11.31
CA LYS A 158 24.31 -17.16 -11.11
C LYS A 158 24.45 -15.80 -11.82
N ILE A 159 23.38 -14.99 -11.80
CA ILE A 159 23.37 -13.66 -12.38
C ILE A 159 24.03 -12.69 -11.40
N ASN A 160 25.13 -12.05 -11.78
CA ASN A 160 25.97 -11.28 -10.85
C ASN A 160 25.79 -9.76 -10.96
N ASN A 161 24.95 -9.29 -11.88
CA ASN A 161 24.75 -7.87 -12.17
C ASN A 161 23.36 -7.35 -11.77
N VAL A 162 22.62 -8.09 -10.93
CA VAL A 162 21.30 -7.67 -10.41
C VAL A 162 21.41 -7.28 -8.95
N PHE A 163 20.88 -6.11 -8.61
CA PHE A 163 20.86 -5.57 -7.26
C PHE A 163 19.45 -5.07 -6.91
N PHE A 164 19.12 -5.09 -5.62
CA PHE A 164 17.80 -4.72 -5.12
C PHE A 164 17.87 -3.47 -4.26
N HIS A 165 17.09 -2.46 -4.59
CA HIS A 165 16.79 -1.36 -3.69
C HIS A 165 15.51 -1.72 -2.92
N ILE A 166 15.68 -2.28 -1.70
CA ILE A 166 14.58 -2.89 -0.93
C ILE A 166 13.75 -1.82 -0.24
N ASN A 167 12.45 -1.85 -0.51
CA ASN A 167 11.42 -0.98 0.03
C ASN A 167 10.11 -1.75 0.30
N HIS A 168 10.24 -3.00 0.75
CA HIS A 168 9.11 -3.79 1.21
C HIS A 168 8.73 -3.41 2.63
N ILE A 169 7.43 -3.27 2.87
CA ILE A 169 6.84 -2.85 4.14
C ILE A 169 5.74 -3.82 4.55
N THR A 170 5.39 -3.82 5.83
CA THR A 170 4.38 -4.69 6.40
C THR A 170 3.11 -3.92 6.76
N VAL A 171 1.95 -4.59 6.78
CA VAL A 171 0.67 -3.96 7.15
C VAL A 171 0.45 -3.93 8.67
N PRO A 172 0.75 -4.96 9.46
CA PRO A 172 0.41 -4.95 10.89
C PRO A 172 1.08 -3.83 11.68
N ALA A 173 2.37 -3.56 11.44
CA ALA A 173 3.13 -2.59 12.22
C ALA A 173 2.61 -1.14 12.09
N PRO A 174 2.34 -0.58 10.89
CA PRO A 174 1.72 0.75 10.77
C PRO A 174 0.30 0.83 11.35
N VAL A 175 -0.49 -0.25 11.32
CA VAL A 175 -1.80 -0.29 11.97
C VAL A 175 -1.64 -0.16 13.49
N GLU A 176 -0.70 -0.90 14.07
CA GLU A 176 -0.40 -0.81 15.48
C GLU A 176 0.11 0.59 15.88
N ALA A 177 0.98 1.18 15.08
CA ALA A 177 1.49 2.53 15.30
C ALA A 177 0.39 3.59 15.28
N ILE A 178 -0.58 3.48 14.35
CA ILE A 178 -1.73 4.36 14.25
C ILE A 178 -2.65 4.20 15.48
N MET A 179 -2.90 2.97 15.92
CA MET A 179 -3.77 2.72 17.09
C MET A 179 -3.15 3.17 18.40
N ASN A 180 -1.84 3.35 18.47
CA ASN A 180 -1.15 3.92 19.63
C ASN A 180 -1.11 5.47 19.60
N ASP A 181 -1.57 6.14 18.53
CA ASP A 181 -1.66 7.62 18.47
C ASP A 181 -2.97 8.08 19.11
N GLU A 182 -2.87 8.78 20.23
CA GLU A 182 -4.02 9.26 21.04
C GLU A 182 -4.93 10.24 20.26
N ASN A 183 -4.43 10.86 19.20
CA ASN A 183 -5.22 11.78 18.37
C ASN A 183 -6.11 11.07 17.35
N VAL A 184 -5.90 9.77 17.14
CA VAL A 184 -6.60 8.98 16.15
C VAL A 184 -7.85 8.36 16.76
N LYS A 185 -9.00 8.54 16.08
CA LYS A 185 -10.30 8.00 16.51
C LYS A 185 -10.78 6.96 15.51
N ILE A 186 -10.30 5.74 15.63
CA ILE A 186 -10.68 4.62 14.76
C ILE A 186 -11.48 3.62 15.61
N ASN A 187 -12.63 3.19 15.09
CA ASN A 187 -13.49 2.21 15.75
C ASN A 187 -13.36 0.81 15.11
N ALA A 188 -12.94 0.73 13.86
CA ALA A 188 -12.85 -0.52 13.12
C ALA A 188 -11.91 -0.41 11.90
N PHE A 189 -11.51 -1.57 11.35
CA PHE A 189 -10.71 -1.63 10.12
C PHE A 189 -11.36 -2.46 9.03
N LEU A 190 -11.24 -1.98 7.79
CA LEU A 190 -11.33 -2.81 6.58
C LEU A 190 -9.93 -3.31 6.22
N GLY A 191 -9.68 -4.59 6.48
CA GLY A 191 -8.41 -5.27 6.26
C GLY A 191 -8.18 -5.59 4.78
N PRO A 192 -6.93 -5.54 4.30
CA PRO A 192 -6.59 -5.68 2.89
C PRO A 192 -6.64 -7.15 2.45
N SER A 193 -7.61 -7.50 1.60
CA SER A 193 -7.73 -8.88 1.11
C SER A 193 -6.54 -9.34 0.28
N HIS A 194 -5.94 -8.48 -0.55
CA HIS A 194 -4.76 -8.87 -1.35
C HIS A 194 -3.56 -9.27 -0.47
N VAL A 195 -3.29 -8.51 0.60
CA VAL A 195 -2.26 -8.87 1.58
C VAL A 195 -2.65 -10.19 2.26
N SER A 196 -3.92 -10.32 2.66
CA SER A 196 -4.42 -11.49 3.38
C SER A 196 -4.43 -12.78 2.54
N VAL A 197 -4.45 -12.71 1.20
CA VAL A 197 -4.21 -13.89 0.34
C VAL A 197 -2.82 -14.48 0.60
N ILE A 198 -1.84 -13.63 0.86
CA ILE A 198 -0.47 -14.07 1.15
C ILE A 198 -0.29 -14.42 2.62
N THR A 199 -0.68 -13.52 3.52
CA THR A 199 -0.38 -13.63 4.96
C THR A 199 -1.38 -14.46 5.75
N GLY A 200 -2.58 -14.65 5.20
CA GLY A 200 -3.75 -15.09 5.95
C GLY A 200 -4.38 -13.94 6.75
N TYR A 201 -5.64 -14.15 7.20
CA TYR A 201 -6.30 -13.18 8.06
C TYR A 201 -5.89 -13.30 9.53
N GLY A 202 -5.26 -14.40 9.91
CA GLY A 202 -4.81 -14.67 11.28
C GLY A 202 -3.82 -13.62 11.82
N ILE A 203 -3.08 -12.93 10.94
CA ILE A 203 -2.13 -11.87 11.34
C ILE A 203 -2.80 -10.68 12.04
N TYR A 204 -4.11 -10.48 11.85
CA TYR A 204 -4.86 -9.38 12.46
C TYR A 204 -5.50 -9.74 13.79
N GLU A 205 -5.57 -11.04 14.16
CA GLU A 205 -6.19 -11.48 15.42
C GLU A 205 -5.53 -10.82 16.66
N PRO A 206 -4.18 -10.71 16.75
CA PRO A 206 -3.54 -10.03 17.87
C PRO A 206 -3.91 -8.53 17.94
N LEU A 207 -4.04 -7.84 16.80
CA LEU A 207 -4.41 -6.43 16.75
C LEU A 207 -5.87 -6.21 17.21
N ALA A 208 -6.79 -7.03 16.68
CA ALA A 208 -8.20 -6.98 17.08
C ALA A 208 -8.38 -7.18 18.58
N ALA A 209 -7.67 -8.14 19.17
CA ALA A 209 -7.70 -8.44 20.59
C ALA A 209 -7.05 -7.32 21.43
N LYS A 210 -5.87 -6.85 21.05
CA LYS A 210 -5.10 -5.82 21.78
C LYS A 210 -5.85 -4.50 21.87
N PHE A 211 -6.40 -4.05 20.74
CA PHE A 211 -7.05 -2.73 20.64
C PHE A 211 -8.56 -2.78 20.82
N LYS A 212 -9.13 -3.96 21.07
CA LYS A 212 -10.58 -4.17 21.17
C LYS A 212 -11.30 -3.51 19.98
N THR A 213 -10.87 -3.85 18.77
CA THR A 213 -11.31 -3.20 17.53
C THR A 213 -11.63 -4.28 16.50
N PRO A 214 -12.87 -4.33 15.95
CA PRO A 214 -13.23 -5.30 14.93
C PRO A 214 -12.47 -5.03 13.62
N ILE A 215 -12.02 -6.08 12.96
CA ILE A 215 -11.32 -6.02 11.67
C ILE A 215 -12.05 -6.94 10.69
N ALA A 216 -12.49 -6.39 9.55
CA ALA A 216 -13.08 -7.19 8.48
C ALA A 216 -12.13 -7.25 7.28
N VAL A 217 -11.65 -8.44 6.94
CA VAL A 217 -10.92 -8.68 5.69
C VAL A 217 -11.93 -8.74 4.55
N SER A 218 -11.95 -7.70 3.73
CA SER A 218 -13.00 -7.42 2.74
C SER A 218 -12.51 -7.59 1.31
N GLY A 219 -13.36 -8.11 0.44
CA GLY A 219 -13.19 -7.95 -1.00
C GLY A 219 -13.37 -6.48 -1.43
N PHE A 220 -13.33 -6.23 -2.73
CA PHE A 220 -13.28 -4.87 -3.28
C PHE A 220 -14.58 -4.43 -3.97
N GLU A 221 -15.50 -5.34 -4.18
CA GLU A 221 -16.77 -5.02 -4.82
C GLU A 221 -17.77 -4.41 -3.81
N PRO A 222 -18.78 -3.67 -4.25
CA PRO A 222 -19.72 -3.00 -3.36
C PRO A 222 -20.35 -3.91 -2.31
N VAL A 223 -20.81 -5.10 -2.70
CA VAL A 223 -21.42 -6.08 -1.78
C VAL A 223 -20.39 -6.55 -0.75
N ASP A 224 -19.15 -6.84 -1.15
CA ASP A 224 -18.08 -7.24 -0.23
C ASP A 224 -17.87 -6.20 0.88
N ILE A 225 -17.77 -4.92 0.47
CA ILE A 225 -17.51 -3.81 1.39
C ILE A 225 -18.71 -3.60 2.32
N LEU A 226 -19.94 -3.63 1.78
CA LEU A 226 -21.15 -3.44 2.59
C LEU A 226 -21.39 -4.58 3.58
N GLU A 227 -21.15 -5.83 3.21
CA GLU A 227 -21.19 -6.98 4.14
C GLU A 227 -20.15 -6.81 5.27
N SER A 228 -18.95 -6.35 4.93
CA SER A 228 -17.89 -6.09 5.90
C SER A 228 -18.29 -4.98 6.87
N VAL A 229 -18.85 -3.88 6.36
CA VAL A 229 -19.36 -2.75 7.17
C VAL A 229 -20.49 -3.22 8.09
N LEU A 230 -21.44 -3.99 7.59
CA LEU A 230 -22.54 -4.55 8.40
C LEU A 230 -22.00 -5.43 9.53
N ASN A 231 -21.02 -6.30 9.23
CA ASN A 231 -20.42 -7.16 10.26
C ASN A 231 -19.68 -6.34 11.33
N ILE A 232 -18.93 -5.32 10.92
CA ILE A 232 -18.24 -4.39 11.82
C ILE A 232 -19.24 -3.73 12.77
N ILE A 233 -20.38 -3.22 12.24
CA ILE A 233 -21.43 -2.57 13.04
C ILE A 233 -22.03 -3.55 14.06
N LYS A 234 -22.34 -4.79 13.64
CA LYS A 234 -22.85 -5.83 14.53
C LYS A 234 -21.89 -6.14 15.66
N GLN A 235 -20.61 -6.37 15.35
CA GLN A 235 -19.57 -6.60 16.34
C GLN A 235 -19.45 -5.42 17.34
N SER A 236 -19.51 -4.19 16.82
CA SER A 236 -19.46 -2.98 17.66
C SER A 236 -20.66 -2.89 18.61
N ASN A 237 -21.87 -3.25 18.15
CA ASN A 237 -23.07 -3.28 18.97
C ASN A 237 -23.03 -4.36 20.05
N GLU A 238 -22.40 -5.50 19.75
CA GLU A 238 -22.27 -6.65 20.66
C GLU A 238 -21.06 -6.54 21.60
N GLY A 239 -20.17 -5.57 21.38
CA GLY A 239 -18.90 -5.47 22.10
C GLY A 239 -17.95 -6.63 21.81
N THR A 240 -18.04 -7.22 20.62
CA THR A 240 -17.15 -8.30 20.18
C THR A 240 -16.08 -7.73 19.25
N PHE A 241 -14.84 -8.23 19.37
CA PHE A 241 -13.69 -7.69 18.64
C PHE A 241 -12.90 -8.82 17.99
N LYS A 242 -13.38 -9.29 16.84
CA LYS A 242 -12.82 -10.42 16.12
C LYS A 242 -12.45 -10.02 14.70
N VAL A 243 -11.60 -10.83 14.07
CA VAL A 243 -11.35 -10.73 12.64
C VAL A 243 -12.47 -11.45 11.90
N TYR A 244 -13.19 -10.73 11.06
CA TYR A 244 -14.17 -11.28 10.14
C TYR A 244 -13.56 -11.43 8.75
N ASN A 245 -13.55 -12.63 8.20
CA ASN A 245 -13.13 -12.87 6.83
C ASN A 245 -14.36 -12.88 5.90
N GLN A 246 -14.63 -11.75 5.26
CA GLN A 246 -15.66 -11.66 4.21
C GLN A 246 -15.16 -12.32 2.90
N TYR A 247 -13.86 -12.16 2.59
CA TYR A 247 -13.27 -12.61 1.33
C TYR A 247 -12.88 -14.11 1.32
N LYS A 248 -13.80 -14.95 1.81
CA LYS A 248 -13.59 -16.40 2.00
C LYS A 248 -13.22 -17.13 0.70
N ARG A 249 -13.60 -16.57 -0.46
CA ARG A 249 -13.31 -17.16 -1.78
C ARG A 249 -11.82 -17.16 -2.15
N ALA A 250 -11.00 -16.36 -1.47
CA ALA A 250 -9.57 -16.26 -1.76
C ALA A 250 -8.66 -16.21 -0.53
N VAL A 251 -9.21 -15.94 0.66
CA VAL A 251 -8.43 -15.76 1.89
C VAL A 251 -8.71 -16.88 2.88
N SER A 252 -7.66 -17.55 3.33
CA SER A 252 -7.68 -18.49 4.45
C SER A 252 -7.08 -17.86 5.70
N LYS A 253 -7.14 -18.56 6.82
CA LYS A 253 -6.54 -18.11 8.08
C LYS A 253 -5.02 -18.02 7.99
N GLU A 254 -4.40 -19.01 7.38
CA GLU A 254 -2.95 -19.19 7.27
C GLU A 254 -2.35 -18.49 6.03
N GLY A 255 -3.18 -18.18 5.02
CA GLY A 255 -2.73 -17.60 3.75
C GLY A 255 -1.90 -18.56 2.89
N ASN A 256 -1.03 -18.00 2.07
CA ASN A 256 -0.14 -18.77 1.18
C ASN A 256 1.19 -19.07 1.89
N VAL A 257 1.24 -20.19 2.59
CA VAL A 257 2.41 -20.64 3.36
C VAL A 257 3.67 -20.78 2.49
N LYS A 258 3.53 -21.21 1.22
CA LYS A 258 4.67 -21.32 0.30
C LYS A 258 5.29 -19.95 0.01
N ALA A 259 4.46 -18.96 -0.28
CA ALA A 259 4.91 -17.59 -0.51
C ALA A 259 5.55 -16.98 0.75
N GLN A 260 4.94 -17.20 1.92
CA GLN A 260 5.49 -16.75 3.20
C GLN A 260 6.87 -17.37 3.48
N ASN A 261 7.03 -18.69 3.26
CA ASN A 261 8.30 -19.38 3.46
C ASN A 261 9.38 -18.87 2.49
N LEU A 262 9.01 -18.55 1.25
CA LEU A 262 9.94 -17.97 0.28
C LEU A 262 10.42 -16.60 0.76
N VAL A 263 9.52 -15.74 1.25
CA VAL A 263 9.91 -14.43 1.82
C VAL A 263 10.80 -14.62 3.04
N LYS A 264 10.41 -15.47 4.00
CA LYS A 264 11.20 -15.77 5.21
C LYS A 264 12.59 -16.33 4.92
N LYS A 265 12.79 -16.96 3.77
CA LYS A 265 14.11 -17.47 3.36
C LYS A 265 15.08 -16.33 3.08
N TYR A 266 14.64 -15.27 2.42
CA TYR A 266 15.51 -14.21 1.90
C TYR A 266 15.47 -12.90 2.70
N PHE A 267 14.38 -12.65 3.40
CA PHE A 267 14.17 -11.38 4.12
C PHE A 267 14.08 -11.56 5.63
N SER A 268 14.50 -10.55 6.35
CA SER A 268 14.27 -10.33 7.78
C SER A 268 13.45 -9.05 7.98
N VAL A 269 12.76 -8.99 9.11
CA VAL A 269 12.01 -7.80 9.51
C VAL A 269 12.99 -6.74 10.01
N CYS A 270 12.71 -5.47 9.67
CA CYS A 270 13.50 -4.32 10.11
C CYS A 270 12.59 -3.11 10.41
N ASP A 271 13.15 -2.13 11.10
CA ASP A 271 12.52 -0.83 11.29
C ASP A 271 12.47 -0.09 9.94
N PHE A 272 11.36 0.60 9.68
CA PHE A 272 11.18 1.31 8.44
C PHE A 272 10.51 2.67 8.66
N GLU A 273 11.01 3.70 7.98
CA GLU A 273 10.40 5.01 8.01
C GLU A 273 9.21 5.06 7.05
N PHE A 274 8.05 5.45 7.56
CA PHE A 274 6.83 5.67 6.77
C PHE A 274 6.58 7.17 6.62
N ARG A 275 6.30 7.59 5.41
CA ARG A 275 5.89 8.99 5.14
C ARG A 275 4.67 9.35 5.99
N GLY A 276 4.84 10.39 6.83
CA GLY A 276 3.78 10.91 7.68
C GLY A 276 3.51 10.15 8.96
N LEU A 277 4.14 8.97 9.16
CA LEU A 277 4.04 8.17 10.38
C LEU A 277 5.36 8.09 11.14
N GLY A 278 6.50 8.43 10.49
CA GLY A 278 7.83 8.33 11.08
C GLY A 278 8.39 6.91 11.06
N LEU A 279 9.40 6.67 11.89
CA LEU A 279 10.04 5.36 12.04
C LEU A 279 9.10 4.40 12.77
N ILE A 280 8.77 3.29 12.12
CA ILE A 280 7.92 2.23 12.67
C ILE A 280 8.78 1.00 12.89
N LYS A 281 8.81 0.54 14.15
CA LYS A 281 9.48 -0.70 14.52
C LYS A 281 8.84 -1.88 13.80
N ASP A 282 9.68 -2.76 13.26
CA ASP A 282 9.25 -3.96 12.53
C ASP A 282 8.36 -3.64 11.30
N GLY A 283 8.41 -2.40 10.80
CA GLY A 283 7.55 -1.92 9.72
C GLY A 283 7.99 -2.29 8.31
N GLY A 284 9.20 -2.79 8.14
CA GLY A 284 9.77 -3.11 6.84
C GLY A 284 10.47 -4.45 6.77
N LEU A 285 10.99 -4.73 5.59
CA LEU A 285 11.80 -5.91 5.31
C LEU A 285 13.13 -5.48 4.68
N GLU A 286 14.20 -6.19 5.06
CA GLU A 286 15.52 -6.08 4.48
C GLU A 286 16.02 -7.47 4.04
N LEU A 287 17.03 -7.51 3.18
CA LEU A 287 17.68 -8.76 2.84
C LEU A 287 18.46 -9.28 4.06
N LYS A 288 18.38 -10.57 4.33
CA LYS A 288 19.24 -11.21 5.33
C LYS A 288 20.71 -11.01 4.97
N GLU A 289 21.58 -10.98 5.98
CA GLU A 289 22.99 -10.64 5.80
C GLU A 289 23.70 -11.55 4.79
N GLU A 290 23.34 -12.83 4.73
CA GLU A 290 23.87 -13.78 3.73
C GLU A 290 23.58 -13.40 2.26
N PHE A 291 22.59 -12.51 2.03
CA PHE A 291 22.21 -12.00 0.70
C PHE A 291 22.56 -10.51 0.52
N SER A 292 23.31 -9.94 1.45
CA SER A 292 23.67 -8.50 1.45
C SER A 292 24.42 -8.05 0.19
N ALA A 293 25.13 -8.96 -0.49
CA ALA A 293 25.79 -8.69 -1.76
C ALA A 293 24.84 -8.26 -2.88
N TYR A 294 23.55 -8.58 -2.76
CA TYR A 294 22.50 -8.17 -3.71
C TYR A 294 21.78 -6.86 -3.30
N ASP A 295 22.09 -6.32 -2.13
CA ASP A 295 21.50 -5.05 -1.67
C ASP A 295 22.21 -3.87 -2.33
N ALA A 296 21.47 -3.09 -3.13
CA ALA A 296 21.99 -1.92 -3.81
C ALA A 296 22.52 -0.86 -2.82
N SER A 297 21.93 -0.74 -1.63
CA SER A 297 22.36 0.22 -0.62
C SER A 297 23.68 -0.15 0.06
N LYS A 298 24.01 -1.45 0.11
CA LYS A 298 25.28 -1.96 0.63
C LYS A 298 26.36 -2.01 -0.46
N LYS A 299 25.94 -2.17 -1.72
CA LYS A 299 26.87 -2.30 -2.86
C LYS A 299 27.36 -0.96 -3.37
N PHE A 300 26.50 0.06 -3.40
CA PHE A 300 26.79 1.34 -4.02
C PHE A 300 26.76 2.49 -2.99
N ASP A 301 27.57 3.51 -3.21
CA ASP A 301 27.44 4.77 -2.43
C ASP A 301 26.18 5.52 -2.87
N CYS A 302 25.08 5.25 -2.17
CA CYS A 302 23.78 5.82 -2.48
C CYS A 302 23.19 6.70 -1.36
N ALA A 303 24.00 7.06 -0.36
CA ALA A 303 23.59 7.98 0.69
C ALA A 303 23.19 9.33 0.12
N VAL A 304 22.04 9.85 0.54
CA VAL A 304 21.48 11.13 0.10
C VAL A 304 20.99 11.95 1.29
N GLN A 305 21.07 13.27 1.17
CA GLN A 305 20.36 14.19 2.06
C GLN A 305 19.05 14.59 1.38
N SER A 306 17.94 14.12 1.90
CA SER A 306 16.63 14.45 1.36
C SER A 306 16.11 15.76 1.93
N LYS A 307 15.46 16.58 1.09
CA LYS A 307 14.76 17.79 1.57
C LYS A 307 13.51 17.39 2.35
N ASN A 308 13.12 18.21 3.30
CA ASN A 308 11.87 18.03 4.03
C ASN A 308 10.68 17.97 3.08
N GLU A 309 9.63 17.25 3.48
CA GLU A 309 8.36 17.22 2.77
C GLU A 309 7.81 18.63 2.56
N SER A 310 7.08 18.83 1.45
CA SER A 310 6.42 20.11 1.22
C SER A 310 5.41 20.40 2.34
N LYS A 311 5.57 21.54 3.02
CA LYS A 311 4.65 22.00 4.07
C LYS A 311 3.22 22.23 3.56
N ALA A 312 3.04 22.38 2.24
CA ALA A 312 1.74 22.53 1.62
C ALA A 312 0.97 21.18 1.51
N CYS A 313 1.69 20.05 1.57
CA CYS A 313 1.09 18.73 1.46
C CYS A 313 0.75 18.16 2.85
N ILE A 314 -0.49 17.76 3.06
CA ILE A 314 -0.97 17.13 4.31
C ILE A 314 -1.16 15.62 4.20
N CYS A 315 -0.48 14.95 3.26
CA CYS A 315 -0.60 13.49 3.07
C CYS A 315 -0.43 12.72 4.39
N GLY A 316 0.53 13.09 5.23
CA GLY A 316 0.75 12.43 6.52
C GLY A 316 -0.44 12.53 7.48
N GLN A 317 -1.19 13.64 7.46
CA GLN A 317 -2.43 13.77 8.25
C GLN A 317 -3.54 12.90 7.68
N ILE A 318 -3.66 12.84 6.33
CA ILE A 318 -4.66 12.01 5.65
C ILE A 318 -4.42 10.53 5.96
N LEU A 319 -3.17 10.05 5.87
CA LEU A 319 -2.81 8.66 6.15
C LEU A 319 -3.01 8.23 7.60
N ARG A 320 -3.05 9.19 8.54
CA ARG A 320 -3.42 8.95 9.95
C ARG A 320 -4.90 9.12 10.24
N GLY A 321 -5.69 9.49 9.24
CA GLY A 321 -7.13 9.74 9.42
C GLY A 321 -7.48 11.06 10.10
N LEU A 322 -6.53 11.98 10.22
CA LEU A 322 -6.72 13.29 10.86
C LEU A 322 -7.24 14.36 9.91
N ALA A 323 -7.25 14.07 8.60
CA ALA A 323 -7.75 14.98 7.57
C ALA A 323 -8.27 14.19 6.36
N LYS A 324 -9.08 14.84 5.54
CA LYS A 324 -9.54 14.35 4.24
C LYS A 324 -8.79 15.04 3.10
N PRO A 325 -8.74 14.47 1.87
CA PRO A 325 -8.10 15.12 0.73
C PRO A 325 -8.61 16.55 0.45
N TYR A 326 -9.89 16.83 0.70
CA TYR A 326 -10.46 18.17 0.52
C TYR A 326 -9.96 19.22 1.49
N ASP A 327 -9.45 18.82 2.66
CA ASP A 327 -8.89 19.75 3.63
C ASP A 327 -7.51 20.28 3.19
N CYS A 328 -6.90 19.65 2.18
CA CYS A 328 -5.62 20.05 1.64
C CYS A 328 -5.76 21.25 0.69
N LYS A 329 -5.13 22.37 1.06
CA LYS A 329 -5.22 23.64 0.29
C LYS A 329 -4.73 23.55 -1.16
N VAL A 330 -3.83 22.61 -1.46
CA VAL A 330 -3.28 22.40 -2.81
C VAL A 330 -4.01 21.30 -3.61
N PHE A 331 -4.91 20.54 -2.98
CA PHE A 331 -5.64 19.47 -3.62
C PHE A 331 -6.49 19.97 -4.82
N GLY A 332 -6.35 19.33 -5.96
CA GLY A 332 -7.08 19.65 -7.18
C GLY A 332 -6.72 21.00 -7.83
N LYS A 333 -5.79 21.74 -7.23
CA LYS A 333 -5.26 23.03 -7.73
C LYS A 333 -3.82 22.84 -8.21
N ALA A 334 -2.85 23.14 -7.33
CA ALA A 334 -1.43 22.91 -7.62
C ALA A 334 -1.04 21.44 -7.57
N CYS A 335 -1.73 20.61 -6.77
CA CYS A 335 -1.50 19.17 -6.67
C CYS A 335 -2.56 18.40 -7.46
N THR A 336 -2.17 17.84 -8.60
CA THR A 336 -3.02 17.05 -9.51
C THR A 336 -2.27 15.77 -9.93
N PRO A 337 -2.93 14.78 -10.56
CA PRO A 337 -2.23 13.60 -11.08
C PRO A 337 -1.15 13.91 -12.13
N ARG A 338 -1.25 15.07 -12.81
CA ARG A 338 -0.23 15.53 -13.77
C ARG A 338 0.93 16.26 -13.10
N SER A 339 0.68 16.90 -11.96
CA SER A 339 1.67 17.66 -11.20
C SER A 339 1.52 17.32 -9.72
N PRO A 340 1.91 16.09 -9.29
CA PRO A 340 1.74 15.67 -7.91
C PRO A 340 2.77 16.35 -6.99
N ILE A 341 2.28 16.94 -5.88
CA ILE A 341 3.15 17.47 -4.81
C ILE A 341 3.39 16.37 -3.76
N GLY A 342 2.38 15.54 -3.49
CA GLY A 342 2.46 14.40 -2.60
C GLY A 342 2.22 13.08 -3.31
N SER A 343 2.81 12.01 -2.80
CA SER A 343 2.72 10.65 -3.36
C SER A 343 1.30 10.10 -3.42
N CYS A 344 0.40 10.50 -2.50
CA CYS A 344 -1.01 10.07 -2.51
C CYS A 344 -1.80 10.53 -3.76
N MET A 345 -1.25 11.47 -4.56
CA MET A 345 -1.83 11.92 -5.82
C MET A 345 -1.28 11.14 -7.03
N VAL A 346 -0.22 10.35 -6.85
CA VAL A 346 0.45 9.62 -7.94
C VAL A 346 -0.22 8.30 -8.26
N SER A 347 -0.38 7.45 -7.26
CA SER A 347 -0.97 6.11 -7.42
C SER A 347 -2.49 6.18 -7.42
N GLY A 348 -3.13 5.39 -8.28
CA GLY A 348 -4.59 5.22 -8.29
C GLY A 348 -5.16 4.63 -7.00
N GLU A 349 -4.31 4.08 -6.14
CA GLU A 349 -4.64 3.57 -4.80
C GLU A 349 -4.47 4.64 -3.71
N GLY A 350 -3.93 5.80 -4.04
CA GLY A 350 -3.78 6.89 -3.09
C GLY A 350 -5.10 7.64 -2.84
N ALA A 351 -5.35 8.01 -1.59
CA ALA A 351 -6.57 8.72 -1.20
C ALA A 351 -6.81 9.98 -2.06
N CYS A 352 -5.79 10.83 -2.25
CA CYS A 352 -5.93 12.03 -3.07
C CYS A 352 -6.27 11.71 -4.52
N ALA A 353 -5.63 10.72 -5.12
CA ALA A 353 -5.89 10.34 -6.51
C ALA A 353 -7.32 9.79 -6.69
N ALA A 354 -7.78 8.94 -5.77
CA ALA A 354 -9.14 8.40 -5.78
C ALA A 354 -10.19 9.51 -5.65
N TYR A 355 -10.01 10.40 -4.68
CA TYR A 355 -10.90 11.57 -4.51
C TYR A 355 -10.88 12.48 -5.73
N TYR A 356 -9.73 12.78 -6.28
CA TYR A 356 -9.61 13.62 -7.47
C TYR A 356 -10.35 13.03 -8.67
N LYS A 357 -10.24 11.70 -8.85
CA LYS A 357 -10.83 11.01 -9.98
C LYS A 357 -12.34 10.89 -9.87
N TYR A 358 -12.86 10.56 -8.70
CA TYR A 358 -14.27 10.14 -8.54
C TYR A 358 -15.18 11.19 -7.94
N SER A 359 -14.68 12.20 -7.22
CA SER A 359 -15.55 13.24 -6.66
C SER A 359 -16.17 14.16 -7.72
N LYS A 360 -15.55 14.34 -8.88
CA LYS A 360 -16.11 15.11 -9.98
C LYS A 360 -17.26 14.40 -10.70
N VAL A 361 -17.40 13.09 -10.52
CA VAL A 361 -18.48 12.28 -11.12
C VAL A 361 -19.73 12.31 -10.23
N ASN A 362 -19.58 12.65 -8.95
CA ASN A 362 -20.62 12.60 -7.93
C ASN A 362 -21.06 14.01 -7.47
N ALA A 363 -20.59 15.09 -8.09
CA ALA A 363 -21.01 16.48 -7.92
C ALA A 363 -21.76 16.95 -9.16
#